data_c9795992280f92becbd188d86f93df58
#
_entry.id   c9795992280f92becbd188d86f93df58
#
_cell.length_a   1.000
_cell.length_b   1.000
_cell.length_c   1.000
_cell.angle_alpha   90.00
_cell.angle_beta   90.00
_cell.angle_gamma   90.00
#
_symmetry.space_group_name_H-M   'P 1'
#
loop_
_entity.id
_entity.type
_entity.pdbx_description
1 polymer ?
#
loop_
_entity_poly.entity_id
_entity_poly.type
_entity_poly.pdbx_seq_one_letter_code
_entity_poly.pdbx_strand_id
1 'polypeptide(L)'
;MIVRNEAAIIRETLDNIAPYISAWVIVDTGSDDGTQAVIRDHMAGLGIPGELHERPWRDFGHNRSEALTLAQGHGDYIWVLDADDKVVGNLDFGQLGQDLYQLRYGQTSNVFWRPSLFRDGLLVRYEGVVHEDVIVDSDFSHDRLDGDYYIDSRRLGARNRNPQQKYESDRDLLLAEIERNPDNARSVFYLAQSYFDLGDFENARKWYQRRVDMGGWAEETYQSMYRVAESMWSMGAPWPEVENAYLRAWEFRPTRAEPLYAIAYRYRLDERYRLGFLFAKHAAEIPFPTEDTFLVSADTYTWGALDEAAVCASWIGEHAEAVALWRRALAKPGLPDEDRQRITANCDNSAPRTFEAAASYPVELARHLAGHRRDAEVVVSLVARPDHKGIEGIEVTLNSLLNCCTDVWRIGRYLVVDAGLPAADRATLLERYPFLEFCPITAGESAGALLSQVRDQIYGRFWLHLGHGGQFYARERLITRLTSVFEAEENVYQVALNFADADTLIGTSATEEVASRAPGAGRYVLRGQVAHGPAMFDTARLDRVGGTRADAPDPLAELGGRAAAAGLATASLDEVLCITSGLN
;
A
#
# COMPACT_ATOMS: atom_id res chain seq x y z
N MET A 1 6.25 6.92 -34.00
CA MET A 1 6.16 8.02 -33.02
C MET A 1 5.71 9.30 -33.72
N ILE A 2 4.90 10.16 -33.07
CA ILE A 2 4.64 11.54 -33.51
C ILE A 2 5.34 12.50 -32.54
N VAL A 3 5.91 13.60 -33.02
CA VAL A 3 6.66 14.56 -32.20
C VAL A 3 6.32 16.01 -32.54
N ARG A 4 6.44 16.91 -31.55
CA ARG A 4 6.43 18.35 -31.75
C ARG A 4 7.11 19.06 -30.57
N ASN A 5 8.23 19.77 -30.90
CA ASN A 5 9.00 20.54 -29.90
C ASN A 5 9.56 19.71 -28.75
N GLU A 6 10.21 18.58 -29.07
CA GLU A 6 10.73 17.61 -28.09
C GLU A 6 12.27 17.57 -28.04
N ALA A 7 12.98 18.59 -28.59
CA ALA A 7 14.43 18.61 -28.65
C ALA A 7 15.12 18.40 -27.28
N ALA A 8 14.48 18.83 -26.20
CA ALA A 8 15.05 18.74 -24.86
C ALA A 8 15.05 17.32 -24.27
N ILE A 9 14.15 16.43 -24.71
CA ILE A 9 13.92 15.12 -24.07
C ILE A 9 14.07 13.94 -25.02
N ILE A 10 13.89 14.14 -26.34
CA ILE A 10 13.78 13.04 -27.30
C ILE A 10 15.02 12.13 -27.33
N ARG A 11 16.24 12.67 -27.08
CA ARG A 11 17.47 11.86 -27.05
C ARG A 11 17.41 10.76 -25.99
N GLU A 12 16.95 11.09 -24.78
CA GLU A 12 16.85 10.11 -23.69
C GLU A 12 15.88 8.97 -24.05
N THR A 13 14.75 9.32 -24.67
CA THR A 13 13.78 8.31 -25.13
C THR A 13 14.39 7.43 -26.22
N LEU A 14 15.05 8.02 -27.23
CA LEU A 14 15.70 7.28 -28.32
C LEU A 14 16.82 6.37 -27.82
N ASP A 15 17.67 6.83 -26.90
CA ASP A 15 18.71 6.00 -26.26
C ASP A 15 18.09 4.80 -25.49
N ASN A 16 17.01 5.04 -24.77
CA ASN A 16 16.35 4.04 -23.97
C ASN A 16 15.70 2.93 -24.82
N ILE A 17 15.11 3.30 -25.97
CA ILE A 17 14.42 2.33 -26.84
C ILE A 17 15.34 1.69 -27.90
N ALA A 18 16.51 2.27 -28.16
CA ALA A 18 17.45 1.78 -29.18
C ALA A 18 17.77 0.28 -29.09
N PRO A 19 17.94 -0.33 -27.90
CA PRO A 19 18.20 -1.78 -27.80
C PRO A 19 17.06 -2.69 -28.27
N TYR A 20 15.86 -2.16 -28.42
CA TYR A 20 14.63 -2.93 -28.69
C TYR A 20 14.14 -2.79 -30.14
N ILE A 21 14.72 -1.89 -30.93
CA ILE A 21 14.23 -1.57 -32.28
C ILE A 21 15.28 -1.85 -33.36
N SER A 22 14.85 -2.30 -34.52
CA SER A 22 15.68 -2.51 -35.71
C SER A 22 15.53 -1.39 -36.75
N ALA A 23 14.43 -0.63 -36.67
CA ALA A 23 14.15 0.52 -37.53
C ALA A 23 13.27 1.54 -36.80
N TRP A 24 13.20 2.77 -37.29
CA TRP A 24 12.37 3.81 -36.71
C TRP A 24 11.66 4.65 -37.76
N VAL A 25 10.42 5.05 -37.44
CA VAL A 25 9.65 6.03 -38.20
C VAL A 25 9.11 7.08 -37.23
N ILE A 26 9.48 8.34 -37.46
CA ILE A 26 9.03 9.47 -36.66
C ILE A 26 8.38 10.51 -37.57
N VAL A 27 7.22 11.00 -37.13
CA VAL A 27 6.48 12.06 -37.84
C VAL A 27 6.56 13.33 -37.01
N ASP A 28 7.25 14.33 -37.52
CA ASP A 28 7.28 15.68 -36.94
C ASP A 28 6.06 16.46 -37.40
N THR A 29 5.32 17.03 -36.45
CA THR A 29 4.07 17.73 -36.70
C THR A 29 4.21 19.26 -36.64
N GLY A 30 5.37 19.77 -36.93
CA GLY A 30 5.68 21.20 -37.03
C GLY A 30 6.50 21.72 -35.86
N SER A 31 7.63 21.07 -35.56
CA SER A 31 8.62 21.57 -34.59
C SER A 31 9.39 22.76 -35.11
N ASP A 32 9.68 23.70 -34.21
CA ASP A 32 10.49 24.91 -34.48
C ASP A 32 11.69 25.07 -33.51
N ASP A 33 11.92 24.06 -32.65
CA ASP A 33 12.99 24.03 -31.63
C ASP A 33 14.22 23.20 -32.03
N GLY A 34 14.27 22.69 -33.27
CA GLY A 34 15.37 21.86 -33.77
C GLY A 34 15.21 20.35 -33.52
N THR A 35 14.05 19.89 -33.08
CA THR A 35 13.71 18.45 -32.83
C THR A 35 14.13 17.58 -34.01
N GLN A 36 13.85 17.98 -35.26
CA GLN A 36 14.15 17.21 -36.47
C GLN A 36 15.66 16.96 -36.63
N ALA A 37 16.49 17.98 -36.41
CA ALA A 37 17.94 17.85 -36.49
C ALA A 37 18.47 16.91 -35.40
N VAL A 38 17.96 17.07 -34.16
CA VAL A 38 18.32 16.20 -33.02
C VAL A 38 18.02 14.73 -33.32
N ILE A 39 16.86 14.42 -33.88
CA ILE A 39 16.48 13.05 -34.23
C ILE A 39 17.37 12.46 -35.30
N ARG A 40 17.58 13.20 -36.42
CA ARG A 40 18.40 12.72 -37.53
C ARG A 40 19.84 12.42 -37.11
N ASP A 41 20.46 13.39 -36.41
CA ASP A 41 21.86 13.27 -35.97
C ASP A 41 22.03 12.14 -34.93
N HIS A 42 21.09 12.03 -34.01
CA HIS A 42 21.17 11.05 -32.95
C HIS A 42 20.98 9.62 -33.46
N MET A 43 19.94 9.37 -34.27
CA MET A 43 19.68 8.05 -34.85
C MET A 43 20.74 7.60 -35.84
N ALA A 44 21.34 8.56 -36.59
CA ALA A 44 22.51 8.27 -37.42
C ALA A 44 23.71 7.84 -36.56
N GLY A 45 23.91 8.46 -35.40
CA GLY A 45 24.96 8.10 -34.44
C GLY A 45 24.75 6.70 -33.83
N LEU A 46 23.52 6.29 -33.62
CA LEU A 46 23.15 4.95 -33.13
C LEU A 46 23.24 3.88 -34.23
N GLY A 47 23.31 4.26 -35.50
CA GLY A 47 23.39 3.34 -36.65
C GLY A 47 22.09 2.56 -36.93
N ILE A 48 20.97 3.02 -36.42
CA ILE A 48 19.66 2.38 -36.64
C ILE A 48 18.99 3.05 -37.86
N PRO A 49 18.61 2.29 -38.91
CA PRO A 49 17.98 2.85 -40.11
C PRO A 49 16.55 3.33 -39.80
N GLY A 50 16.09 4.37 -40.51
CA GLY A 50 14.71 4.83 -40.36
C GLY A 50 14.46 6.16 -41.08
N GLU A 51 13.27 6.69 -40.90
CA GLU A 51 12.75 7.84 -41.64
C GLU A 51 12.13 8.88 -40.71
N LEU A 52 12.41 10.15 -40.99
CA LEU A 52 11.75 11.31 -40.40
C LEU A 52 10.87 11.98 -41.44
N HIS A 53 9.58 11.97 -41.21
CA HIS A 53 8.57 12.61 -42.03
C HIS A 53 8.09 13.91 -41.38
N GLU A 54 7.86 14.94 -42.19
CA GLU A 54 7.27 16.20 -41.74
C GLU A 54 5.83 16.28 -42.27
N ARG A 55 4.87 16.43 -41.33
CA ARG A 55 3.42 16.45 -41.65
C ARG A 55 2.77 17.59 -40.89
N PRO A 56 1.74 18.24 -41.47
CA PRO A 56 0.97 19.23 -40.71
C PRO A 56 0.21 18.56 -39.55
N TRP A 57 0.19 19.27 -38.43
CA TRP A 57 -0.65 18.87 -37.31
C TRP A 57 -2.13 18.97 -37.71
N ARG A 58 -2.90 17.94 -37.36
CA ARG A 58 -4.33 17.90 -37.54
C ARG A 58 -5.04 17.53 -36.25
N ASP A 59 -4.87 16.32 -35.76
CA ASP A 59 -5.28 15.81 -34.47
C ASP A 59 -4.46 14.53 -34.14
N PHE A 60 -4.62 14.02 -32.91
CA PHE A 60 -3.81 12.85 -32.48
C PHE A 60 -4.18 11.60 -33.27
N GLY A 61 -5.45 11.28 -33.44
CA GLY A 61 -5.89 10.07 -34.16
C GLY A 61 -5.41 10.06 -35.60
N HIS A 62 -5.55 11.18 -36.30
CA HIS A 62 -5.09 11.32 -37.67
C HIS A 62 -3.56 11.15 -37.78
N ASN A 63 -2.78 11.94 -37.03
CA ASN A 63 -1.33 11.91 -37.15
C ASN A 63 -0.70 10.61 -36.67
N ARG A 64 -1.28 9.93 -35.65
CA ARG A 64 -0.84 8.59 -35.23
C ARG A 64 -1.16 7.51 -36.26
N SER A 65 -2.36 7.56 -36.86
CA SER A 65 -2.73 6.64 -37.95
C SER A 65 -1.84 6.81 -39.17
N GLU A 66 -1.50 8.04 -39.52
CA GLU A 66 -0.56 8.34 -40.61
C GLU A 66 0.85 7.81 -40.29
N ALA A 67 1.35 8.06 -39.06
CA ALA A 67 2.65 7.57 -38.61
C ALA A 67 2.70 6.01 -38.62
N LEU A 68 1.64 5.35 -38.23
CA LEU A 68 1.52 3.89 -38.25
C LEU A 68 1.55 3.37 -39.71
N THR A 69 0.82 4.02 -40.62
CA THR A 69 0.82 3.68 -42.05
C THR A 69 2.23 3.84 -42.68
N LEU A 70 2.93 4.91 -42.33
CA LEU A 70 4.31 5.15 -42.81
C LEU A 70 5.32 4.15 -42.23
N ALA A 71 5.02 3.55 -41.08
CA ALA A 71 5.88 2.56 -40.44
C ALA A 71 5.73 1.14 -41.01
N GLN A 72 4.71 0.88 -41.82
CA GLN A 72 4.50 -0.44 -42.43
C GLN A 72 5.64 -0.83 -43.36
N GLY A 73 6.04 -2.10 -43.30
CA GLY A 73 7.13 -2.66 -44.12
C GLY A 73 8.53 -2.41 -43.55
N HIS A 74 8.68 -1.80 -42.37
CA HIS A 74 9.99 -1.53 -41.77
C HIS A 74 10.43 -2.56 -40.73
N GLY A 75 9.57 -3.54 -40.38
CA GLY A 75 9.87 -4.61 -39.43
C GLY A 75 8.73 -5.60 -39.31
N ASP A 76 8.89 -6.62 -38.46
CA ASP A 76 7.84 -7.63 -38.22
C ASP A 76 6.69 -7.09 -37.35
N TYR A 77 7.01 -6.13 -36.49
CA TYR A 77 6.08 -5.44 -35.60
C TYR A 77 6.36 -3.94 -35.54
N ILE A 78 5.33 -3.17 -35.34
CA ILE A 78 5.37 -1.72 -35.16
C ILE A 78 5.03 -1.38 -33.72
N TRP A 79 5.98 -0.79 -33.01
CA TRP A 79 5.81 -0.31 -31.65
C TRP A 79 5.50 1.19 -31.62
N VAL A 80 4.32 1.56 -31.11
CA VAL A 80 3.89 2.95 -31.00
C VAL A 80 4.24 3.49 -29.59
N LEU A 81 5.03 4.56 -29.57
CA LEU A 81 5.55 5.24 -28.38
C LEU A 81 5.33 6.74 -28.44
N ASP A 82 5.20 7.37 -27.29
CA ASP A 82 5.26 8.82 -27.13
C ASP A 82 6.71 9.30 -26.92
N ALA A 83 6.98 10.59 -27.19
CA ALA A 83 8.34 11.17 -27.21
C ALA A 83 8.99 11.23 -25.82
N ASP A 84 8.23 11.02 -24.76
CA ASP A 84 8.66 11.07 -23.37
C ASP A 84 8.47 9.74 -22.62
N ASP A 85 8.07 8.67 -23.32
CA ASP A 85 8.00 7.33 -22.77
C ASP A 85 9.39 6.77 -22.45
N LYS A 86 9.50 6.01 -21.37
CA LYS A 86 10.74 5.35 -20.96
C LYS A 86 10.49 3.92 -20.47
N VAL A 87 11.19 2.96 -21.05
CA VAL A 87 11.20 1.57 -20.54
C VAL A 87 11.98 1.52 -19.23
N VAL A 88 11.37 0.94 -18.21
CA VAL A 88 11.98 0.66 -16.90
C VAL A 88 11.91 -0.85 -16.66
N GLY A 89 12.99 -1.45 -16.18
CA GLY A 89 13.09 -2.90 -16.03
C GLY A 89 13.61 -3.60 -17.28
N ASN A 90 13.31 -4.87 -17.40
CA ASN A 90 13.81 -5.73 -18.49
C ASN A 90 12.67 -6.08 -19.45
N LEU A 91 12.51 -5.27 -20.50
CA LEU A 91 11.59 -5.56 -21.60
C LEU A 91 12.22 -6.60 -22.51
N ASP A 92 11.50 -7.69 -22.76
CA ASP A 92 11.90 -8.72 -23.72
C ASP A 92 10.71 -9.02 -24.65
N PHE A 93 10.89 -8.77 -25.93
CA PHE A 93 9.87 -9.11 -26.93
C PHE A 93 9.77 -10.62 -27.20
N GLY A 94 10.78 -11.41 -26.83
CA GLY A 94 10.75 -12.86 -26.92
C GLY A 94 10.30 -13.38 -28.30
N GLN A 95 9.46 -14.42 -28.31
CA GLN A 95 8.82 -14.92 -29.52
C GLN A 95 7.39 -14.36 -29.64
N LEU A 96 7.23 -13.31 -30.42
CA LEU A 96 5.93 -12.72 -30.70
C LEU A 96 5.15 -13.59 -31.70
N GLY A 97 3.89 -13.94 -31.36
CA GLY A 97 3.03 -14.78 -32.17
C GLY A 97 1.65 -14.19 -32.48
N GLN A 98 1.21 -13.20 -31.70
CA GLN A 98 -0.10 -12.55 -31.85
C GLN A 98 -0.02 -11.34 -32.77
N ASP A 99 -1.18 -10.86 -33.23
CA ASP A 99 -1.25 -9.70 -34.12
C ASP A 99 -1.16 -8.37 -33.37
N LEU A 100 -1.59 -8.35 -32.09
CA LEU A 100 -1.56 -7.18 -31.22
C LEU A 100 -1.08 -7.58 -29.84
N TYR A 101 -0.20 -6.76 -29.25
CA TYR A 101 0.16 -6.87 -27.83
C TYR A 101 -0.16 -5.60 -27.07
N GLN A 102 -0.75 -5.81 -25.89
CA GLN A 102 -0.82 -4.77 -24.87
C GLN A 102 0.47 -4.78 -24.09
N LEU A 103 1.09 -3.60 -23.93
CA LEU A 103 2.26 -3.40 -23.10
C LEU A 103 1.86 -2.75 -21.77
N ARG A 104 2.70 -2.97 -20.78
CA ARG A 104 2.50 -2.51 -19.41
C ARG A 104 2.99 -1.08 -19.26
N TYR A 105 2.08 -0.14 -18.98
CA TYR A 105 2.34 1.29 -18.76
C TYR A 105 2.10 1.69 -17.31
N GLY A 106 2.69 2.78 -16.85
CA GLY A 106 2.46 3.37 -15.55
C GLY A 106 3.71 3.50 -14.71
N GLN A 107 3.55 3.44 -13.39
CA GLN A 107 4.62 3.40 -12.39
C GLN A 107 4.41 2.19 -11.48
N THR A 108 5.39 1.89 -10.64
CA THR A 108 5.43 0.66 -9.82
C THR A 108 4.13 0.35 -9.04
N SER A 109 3.36 1.38 -8.68
CA SER A 109 2.11 1.26 -7.90
C SER A 109 0.82 1.38 -8.70
N ASN A 110 0.90 1.85 -9.96
CA ASN A 110 -0.28 2.09 -10.79
C ASN A 110 0.01 1.71 -12.24
N VAL A 111 -0.19 0.45 -12.57
CA VAL A 111 0.09 -0.13 -13.88
C VAL A 111 -1.20 -0.43 -14.62
N PHE A 112 -1.22 -0.05 -15.91
CA PHE A 112 -2.31 -0.37 -16.83
C PHE A 112 -1.77 -0.94 -18.15
N TRP A 113 -2.63 -1.62 -18.90
CA TRP A 113 -2.28 -2.23 -20.17
C TRP A 113 -2.77 -1.37 -21.33
N ARG A 114 -1.87 -1.08 -22.29
CA ARG A 114 -2.16 -0.25 -23.47
C ARG A 114 -1.77 -1.02 -24.75
N PRO A 115 -2.68 -1.14 -25.74
CA PRO A 115 -2.33 -1.62 -27.06
C PRO A 115 -1.25 -0.73 -27.69
N SER A 116 -0.05 -1.27 -27.93
CA SER A 116 1.08 -0.47 -28.39
C SER A 116 1.99 -1.18 -29.39
N LEU A 117 1.89 -2.52 -29.52
CA LEU A 117 2.73 -3.30 -30.43
C LEU A 117 1.83 -4.05 -31.40
N PHE A 118 1.98 -3.80 -32.67
CA PHE A 118 1.14 -4.28 -33.76
C PHE A 118 1.97 -5.05 -34.78
N ARG A 119 1.50 -6.23 -35.23
CA ARG A 119 2.12 -6.97 -36.33
C ARG A 119 2.09 -6.10 -37.60
N ASP A 120 3.18 -6.09 -38.35
CA ASP A 120 3.21 -5.38 -39.63
C ASP A 120 2.12 -5.94 -40.58
N GLY A 121 1.46 -5.03 -41.28
CA GLY A 121 0.32 -5.37 -42.16
C GLY A 121 -1.03 -5.49 -41.44
N LEU A 122 -1.12 -5.44 -40.13
CA LEU A 122 -2.40 -5.35 -39.42
C LEU A 122 -3.06 -3.99 -39.72
N LEU A 123 -4.35 -4.02 -40.10
CA LEU A 123 -5.11 -2.79 -40.40
C LEU A 123 -5.55 -2.08 -39.11
N VAL A 124 -4.68 -1.25 -38.61
CA VAL A 124 -4.87 -0.50 -37.36
C VAL A 124 -4.99 0.98 -37.65
N ARG A 125 -5.93 1.64 -37.02
CA ARG A 125 -6.04 3.10 -36.98
C ARG A 125 -6.34 3.61 -35.58
N TYR A 126 -6.01 4.85 -35.33
CA TYR A 126 -6.40 5.56 -34.13
C TYR A 126 -7.64 6.43 -34.40
N GLU A 127 -8.63 6.34 -33.53
CA GLU A 127 -9.87 7.12 -33.65
C GLU A 127 -10.05 8.04 -32.43
N GLY A 128 -10.33 9.29 -32.68
CA GLY A 128 -10.48 10.34 -31.68
C GLY A 128 -9.51 11.49 -31.88
N VAL A 129 -9.96 12.72 -31.66
CA VAL A 129 -9.11 13.92 -31.84
C VAL A 129 -8.10 14.09 -30.70
N VAL A 130 -8.46 13.64 -29.50
CA VAL A 130 -7.63 13.46 -28.30
C VAL A 130 -8.09 12.21 -27.55
N HIS A 131 -7.24 11.58 -26.76
CA HIS A 131 -7.53 10.34 -26.03
C HIS A 131 -8.06 9.24 -26.98
N GLU A 132 -7.37 9.10 -28.08
CA GLU A 132 -7.73 8.21 -29.17
C GLU A 132 -7.71 6.74 -28.78
N ASP A 133 -8.66 5.98 -29.34
CA ASP A 133 -8.71 4.54 -29.23
C ASP A 133 -8.04 3.84 -30.41
N VAL A 134 -7.53 2.65 -30.18
CA VAL A 134 -7.03 1.76 -31.22
C VAL A 134 -8.19 0.96 -31.82
N ILE A 135 -8.41 1.13 -33.11
CA ILE A 135 -9.40 0.37 -33.88
C ILE A 135 -8.68 -0.57 -34.83
N VAL A 136 -9.06 -1.85 -34.81
CA VAL A 136 -8.58 -2.86 -35.73
C VAL A 136 -9.74 -3.30 -36.62
N ASP A 137 -9.61 -3.09 -37.92
CA ASP A 137 -10.70 -3.32 -38.89
C ASP A 137 -10.73 -4.77 -39.48
N SER A 138 -10.12 -5.73 -38.75
CA SER A 138 -10.08 -7.15 -39.13
C SER A 138 -10.15 -8.04 -37.90
N ASP A 139 -10.38 -9.33 -38.08
CA ASP A 139 -10.16 -10.32 -37.04
C ASP A 139 -8.67 -10.33 -36.67
N PHE A 140 -8.35 -10.32 -35.39
CA PHE A 140 -6.97 -10.30 -34.89
C PHE A 140 -6.83 -11.10 -33.59
N SER A 141 -5.66 -11.67 -33.43
CA SER A 141 -5.25 -12.28 -32.16
C SER A 141 -4.52 -11.26 -31.27
N HIS A 142 -4.75 -11.31 -29.97
CA HIS A 142 -4.09 -10.38 -29.05
C HIS A 142 -3.70 -11.06 -27.74
N ASP A 143 -2.70 -10.48 -27.08
CA ASP A 143 -2.25 -10.90 -25.75
C ASP A 143 -1.61 -9.72 -25.00
N ARG A 144 -1.28 -9.94 -23.73
CA ARG A 144 -0.46 -9.05 -22.92
C ARG A 144 0.99 -9.50 -23.00
N LEU A 145 1.91 -8.56 -23.14
CA LEU A 145 3.34 -8.87 -23.06
C LEU A 145 3.76 -8.81 -21.58
N ASP A 146 3.81 -9.99 -20.95
CA ASP A 146 4.24 -10.11 -19.56
C ASP A 146 5.75 -9.92 -19.40
N GLY A 147 6.21 -9.55 -18.22
CA GLY A 147 7.63 -9.36 -17.93
C GLY A 147 7.87 -8.45 -16.72
N ASP A 148 9.13 -8.38 -16.32
CA ASP A 148 9.58 -7.48 -15.24
C ASP A 148 9.97 -6.11 -15.80
N TYR A 149 9.00 -5.43 -16.38
CA TYR A 149 9.15 -4.11 -16.98
C TYR A 149 7.87 -3.29 -16.85
N TYR A 150 7.99 -1.99 -17.05
CA TYR A 150 6.88 -1.10 -17.39
C TYR A 150 7.38 0.07 -18.24
N ILE A 151 6.46 0.71 -18.95
CA ILE A 151 6.73 1.94 -19.71
C ILE A 151 6.24 3.11 -18.86
N ASP A 152 7.17 3.94 -18.40
CA ASP A 152 6.89 5.16 -17.65
C ASP A 152 6.52 6.29 -18.61
N SER A 153 5.25 6.70 -18.59
CA SER A 153 4.75 7.87 -19.34
C SER A 153 4.99 9.14 -18.54
N ARG A 154 6.19 9.67 -18.62
CA ARG A 154 6.73 10.73 -17.75
C ARG A 154 6.05 12.09 -17.85
N ARG A 155 5.24 12.33 -18.86
CA ARG A 155 4.55 13.61 -19.14
C ARG A 155 5.48 14.83 -19.20
N LEU A 156 6.70 14.64 -19.72
CA LEU A 156 7.72 15.67 -19.86
C LEU A 156 7.64 16.44 -21.19
N GLY A 157 6.84 15.96 -22.14
CA GLY A 157 6.67 16.54 -23.47
C GLY A 157 6.27 18.02 -23.44
N ALA A 158 6.60 18.73 -24.51
CA ALA A 158 6.37 20.17 -24.62
C ALA A 158 4.93 20.59 -24.33
N ARG A 159 3.96 19.76 -24.71
CA ARG A 159 2.53 19.97 -24.47
C ARG A 159 2.19 20.01 -22.98
N ASN A 160 2.88 19.23 -22.13
CA ASN A 160 2.61 19.14 -20.70
C ASN A 160 3.26 20.27 -19.89
N ARG A 161 4.14 21.09 -20.50
CA ARG A 161 4.79 22.23 -19.82
C ARG A 161 3.82 23.35 -19.48
N ASN A 162 2.70 23.46 -20.21
CA ASN A 162 1.65 24.41 -19.93
C ASN A 162 0.28 23.69 -19.88
N PRO A 163 -0.14 23.19 -18.71
CA PRO A 163 -1.41 22.46 -18.54
C PRO A 163 -2.63 23.28 -18.99
N GLN A 164 -2.66 24.57 -18.71
CA GLN A 164 -3.75 25.45 -19.11
C GLN A 164 -3.94 25.44 -20.63
N GLN A 165 -2.86 25.70 -21.38
CA GLN A 165 -2.90 25.73 -22.84
C GLN A 165 -3.23 24.35 -23.43
N LYS A 166 -2.77 23.27 -22.78
CA LYS A 166 -3.09 21.90 -23.16
C LYS A 166 -4.59 21.66 -23.12
N TYR A 167 -5.23 21.94 -21.99
CA TYR A 167 -6.65 21.68 -21.81
C TYR A 167 -7.53 22.61 -22.65
N GLU A 168 -7.10 23.85 -22.89
CA GLU A 168 -7.76 24.76 -23.84
C GLU A 168 -7.74 24.19 -25.26
N SER A 169 -6.59 23.70 -25.72
CA SER A 169 -6.44 23.08 -27.03
C SER A 169 -7.29 21.81 -27.16
N ASP A 170 -7.32 20.97 -26.11
CA ASP A 170 -8.13 19.76 -26.09
C ASP A 170 -9.62 20.07 -26.17
N ARG A 171 -10.08 21.04 -25.37
CA ARG A 171 -11.46 21.56 -25.40
C ARG A 171 -11.85 21.99 -26.82
N ASP A 172 -11.01 22.79 -27.49
CA ASP A 172 -11.32 23.36 -28.81
C ASP A 172 -11.39 22.26 -29.89
N LEU A 173 -10.48 21.29 -29.86
CA LEU A 173 -10.52 20.12 -30.75
C LEU A 173 -11.78 19.29 -30.52
N LEU A 174 -12.16 19.04 -29.26
CA LEU A 174 -13.33 18.23 -28.90
C LEU A 174 -14.64 18.94 -29.25
N LEU A 175 -14.71 20.27 -29.07
CA LEU A 175 -15.87 21.06 -29.52
C LEU A 175 -16.08 20.92 -31.03
N ALA A 176 -15.00 21.10 -31.81
CA ALA A 176 -15.07 20.95 -33.27
C ALA A 176 -15.43 19.51 -33.71
N GLU A 177 -15.01 18.50 -32.94
CA GLU A 177 -15.39 17.12 -33.20
C GLU A 177 -16.87 16.87 -32.92
N ILE A 178 -17.39 17.36 -31.78
CA ILE A 178 -18.80 17.19 -31.41
C ILE A 178 -19.75 17.95 -32.35
N GLU A 179 -19.31 19.06 -32.94
CA GLU A 179 -20.07 19.74 -34.00
C GLU A 179 -20.25 18.85 -35.25
N ARG A 180 -19.20 18.05 -35.59
CA ARG A 180 -19.24 17.12 -36.73
C ARG A 180 -19.91 15.79 -36.39
N ASN A 181 -19.73 15.31 -35.17
CA ASN A 181 -20.18 14.02 -34.69
C ASN A 181 -20.81 14.16 -33.28
N PRO A 182 -22.05 14.67 -33.18
CA PRO A 182 -22.70 14.99 -31.90
C PRO A 182 -23.02 13.78 -31.02
N ASP A 183 -23.01 12.58 -31.58
CA ASP A 183 -23.31 11.32 -30.90
C ASP A 183 -22.06 10.58 -30.41
N ASN A 184 -20.86 11.18 -30.57
CA ASN A 184 -19.62 10.62 -30.06
C ASN A 184 -19.54 10.80 -28.53
N ALA A 185 -19.98 9.78 -27.79
CA ALA A 185 -20.04 9.79 -26.33
C ALA A 185 -18.68 10.00 -25.68
N ARG A 186 -17.61 9.42 -26.25
CA ARG A 186 -16.24 9.56 -25.76
C ARG A 186 -15.74 11.00 -25.90
N SER A 187 -15.97 11.65 -27.04
CA SER A 187 -15.63 13.07 -27.20
C SER A 187 -16.38 13.97 -26.23
N VAL A 188 -17.65 13.66 -25.93
CA VAL A 188 -18.45 14.37 -24.93
C VAL A 188 -17.85 14.19 -23.52
N PHE A 189 -17.39 12.97 -23.17
CA PHE A 189 -16.74 12.72 -21.89
C PHE A 189 -15.46 13.53 -21.73
N TYR A 190 -14.56 13.48 -22.71
CA TYR A 190 -13.28 14.19 -22.62
C TYR A 190 -13.41 15.71 -22.74
N LEU A 191 -14.45 16.22 -23.42
CA LEU A 191 -14.78 17.63 -23.39
C LEU A 191 -15.19 18.08 -21.97
N ALA A 192 -16.02 17.28 -21.29
CA ALA A 192 -16.38 17.53 -19.91
C ALA A 192 -15.14 17.51 -18.99
N GLN A 193 -14.24 16.53 -19.20
CA GLN A 193 -12.97 16.43 -18.47
C GLN A 193 -12.09 17.66 -18.71
N SER A 194 -11.96 18.14 -19.95
CA SER A 194 -11.17 19.34 -20.27
C SER A 194 -11.71 20.58 -19.56
N TYR A 195 -13.02 20.77 -19.52
CA TYR A 195 -13.62 21.85 -18.75
C TYR A 195 -13.36 21.71 -17.24
N PHE A 196 -13.43 20.48 -16.71
CA PHE A 196 -13.16 20.20 -15.31
C PHE A 196 -11.70 20.55 -14.94
N ASP A 197 -10.76 20.14 -15.78
CA ASP A 197 -9.32 20.40 -15.59
C ASP A 197 -8.97 21.89 -15.75
N LEU A 198 -9.77 22.64 -16.52
CA LEU A 198 -9.68 24.11 -16.62
C LEU A 198 -10.34 24.84 -15.44
N GLY A 199 -11.02 24.12 -14.52
CA GLY A 199 -11.76 24.73 -13.41
C GLY A 199 -13.11 25.34 -13.82
N ASP A 200 -13.56 25.13 -15.05
CA ASP A 200 -14.89 25.54 -15.52
C ASP A 200 -15.94 24.48 -15.17
N PHE A 201 -16.23 24.39 -13.88
CA PHE A 201 -17.11 23.36 -13.34
C PHE A 201 -18.56 23.46 -13.80
N GLU A 202 -19.02 24.65 -14.22
CA GLU A 202 -20.36 24.83 -14.78
C GLU A 202 -20.49 24.09 -16.11
N ASN A 203 -19.55 24.31 -17.04
CA ASN A 203 -19.54 23.62 -18.31
C ASN A 203 -19.18 22.13 -18.15
N ALA A 204 -18.24 21.80 -17.26
CA ALA A 204 -17.93 20.40 -16.94
C ALA A 204 -19.18 19.63 -16.53
N ARG A 205 -19.96 20.16 -15.58
CA ARG A 205 -21.24 19.56 -15.14
C ARG A 205 -22.21 19.35 -16.29
N LYS A 206 -22.39 20.37 -17.16
CA LYS A 206 -23.31 20.27 -18.30
C LYS A 206 -22.92 19.15 -19.26
N TRP A 207 -21.64 19.06 -19.59
CA TRP A 207 -21.13 18.07 -20.54
C TRP A 207 -21.08 16.66 -19.93
N TYR A 208 -20.73 16.51 -18.65
CA TYR A 208 -20.85 15.23 -17.96
C TYR A 208 -22.30 14.77 -17.86
N GLN A 209 -23.26 15.68 -17.58
CA GLN A 209 -24.69 15.32 -17.59
C GLN A 209 -25.12 14.85 -18.98
N ARG A 210 -24.73 15.55 -20.07
CA ARG A 210 -24.97 15.08 -21.43
C ARG A 210 -24.41 13.70 -21.68
N ARG A 211 -23.20 13.43 -21.19
CA ARG A 211 -22.58 12.11 -21.30
C ARG A 211 -23.39 11.02 -20.56
N VAL A 212 -23.91 11.31 -19.39
CA VAL A 212 -24.81 10.41 -18.64
C VAL A 212 -26.08 10.11 -19.45
N ASP A 213 -26.69 11.14 -20.04
CA ASP A 213 -27.94 11.03 -20.81
C ASP A 213 -27.77 10.19 -22.08
N MET A 214 -26.56 10.14 -22.65
CA MET A 214 -26.23 9.30 -23.82
C MET A 214 -26.18 7.80 -23.49
N GLY A 215 -25.94 7.40 -22.23
CA GLY A 215 -25.82 6.00 -21.83
C GLY A 215 -24.62 5.29 -22.45
N GLY A 216 -24.75 4.00 -22.71
CA GLY A 216 -23.69 3.18 -23.34
C GLY A 216 -22.74 2.56 -22.31
N TRP A 217 -21.42 2.74 -22.44
CA TRP A 217 -20.44 2.09 -21.56
C TRP A 217 -20.61 2.48 -20.10
N ALA A 218 -20.95 1.49 -19.27
CA ALA A 218 -21.39 1.71 -17.90
C ALA A 218 -20.31 2.37 -17.01
N GLU A 219 -19.02 2.05 -17.21
CA GLU A 219 -17.94 2.65 -16.39
C GLU A 219 -17.76 4.14 -16.69
N GLU A 220 -17.83 4.54 -17.97
CA GLU A 220 -17.72 5.94 -18.35
C GLU A 220 -18.98 6.74 -17.94
N THR A 221 -20.18 6.10 -18.02
CA THR A 221 -21.43 6.69 -17.51
C THR A 221 -21.34 6.92 -16.00
N TYR A 222 -20.90 5.92 -15.23
CA TYR A 222 -20.66 6.04 -13.80
C TYR A 222 -19.68 7.17 -13.48
N GLN A 223 -18.54 7.20 -14.17
CA GLN A 223 -17.52 8.24 -13.96
C GLN A 223 -18.07 9.63 -14.24
N SER A 224 -18.92 9.76 -15.25
CA SER A 224 -19.59 11.03 -15.55
C SER A 224 -20.56 11.43 -14.44
N MET A 225 -21.33 10.50 -13.87
CA MET A 225 -22.21 10.78 -12.73
C MET A 225 -21.40 11.22 -11.49
N TYR A 226 -20.31 10.56 -11.22
CA TYR A 226 -19.39 10.92 -10.12
C TYR A 226 -18.82 12.32 -10.33
N ARG A 227 -18.35 12.65 -11.55
CA ARG A 227 -17.83 13.97 -11.91
C ARG A 227 -18.89 15.08 -11.92
N VAL A 228 -20.17 14.77 -12.19
CA VAL A 228 -21.27 15.71 -11.97
C VAL A 228 -21.32 16.14 -10.50
N ALA A 229 -21.24 15.18 -9.56
CA ALA A 229 -21.26 15.49 -8.14
C ALA A 229 -20.03 16.31 -7.70
N GLU A 230 -18.83 15.95 -8.18
CA GLU A 230 -17.60 16.72 -7.91
C GLU A 230 -17.67 18.15 -8.47
N SER A 231 -18.22 18.32 -9.68
CA SER A 231 -18.41 19.65 -10.27
C SER A 231 -19.38 20.49 -9.43
N MET A 232 -20.48 19.87 -8.97
CA MET A 232 -21.45 20.54 -8.08
C MET A 232 -20.79 20.96 -6.76
N TRP A 233 -19.97 20.10 -6.16
CA TRP A 233 -19.22 20.44 -4.95
C TRP A 233 -18.28 21.63 -5.21
N SER A 234 -17.50 21.57 -6.28
CA SER A 234 -16.54 22.62 -6.64
C SER A 234 -17.19 23.97 -6.91
N MET A 235 -18.44 23.98 -7.39
CA MET A 235 -19.27 25.20 -7.56
C MET A 235 -19.87 25.69 -6.26
N GLY A 236 -19.78 24.99 -5.15
CA GLY A 236 -20.41 25.32 -3.88
C GLY A 236 -21.92 25.09 -3.88
N ALA A 237 -22.44 24.14 -4.65
CA ALA A 237 -23.85 23.77 -4.64
C ALA A 237 -24.30 23.30 -3.24
N PRO A 238 -25.61 23.40 -2.91
CA PRO A 238 -26.11 22.93 -1.62
C PRO A 238 -25.76 21.45 -1.37
N TRP A 239 -25.22 21.18 -0.19
CA TRP A 239 -24.73 19.83 0.13
C TRP A 239 -25.76 18.71 -0.09
N PRO A 240 -27.06 18.84 0.27
CA PRO A 240 -28.03 17.78 0.00
C PRO A 240 -28.16 17.40 -1.48
N GLU A 241 -27.94 18.36 -2.39
CA GLU A 241 -27.97 18.09 -3.83
C GLU A 241 -26.71 17.36 -4.29
N VAL A 242 -25.55 17.76 -3.77
CA VAL A 242 -24.26 17.12 -4.04
C VAL A 242 -24.26 15.69 -3.50
N GLU A 243 -24.69 15.49 -2.24
CA GLU A 243 -24.82 14.18 -1.62
C GLU A 243 -25.72 13.26 -2.44
N ASN A 244 -26.90 13.76 -2.86
CA ASN A 244 -27.81 13.00 -3.70
C ASN A 244 -27.16 12.61 -5.05
N ALA A 245 -26.35 13.49 -5.64
CA ALA A 245 -25.65 13.20 -6.89
C ALA A 245 -24.61 12.07 -6.70
N TYR A 246 -23.82 12.08 -5.61
CA TYR A 246 -22.91 10.98 -5.26
C TYR A 246 -23.66 9.68 -5.00
N LEU A 247 -24.77 9.71 -4.24
CA LEU A 247 -25.57 8.52 -3.96
C LEU A 247 -26.14 7.91 -5.25
N ARG A 248 -26.60 8.70 -6.19
CA ARG A 248 -27.07 8.22 -7.49
C ARG A 248 -25.94 7.57 -8.30
N ALA A 249 -24.72 8.10 -8.24
CA ALA A 249 -23.56 7.47 -8.87
C ALA A 249 -23.26 6.10 -8.22
N TRP A 250 -23.31 6.03 -6.89
CA TRP A 250 -23.14 4.77 -6.16
C TRP A 250 -24.26 3.76 -6.45
N GLU A 251 -25.52 4.17 -6.45
CA GLU A 251 -26.67 3.32 -6.81
C GLU A 251 -26.54 2.75 -8.23
N PHE A 252 -26.00 3.54 -9.15
CA PHE A 252 -25.76 3.08 -10.52
C PHE A 252 -24.66 2.00 -10.59
N ARG A 253 -23.60 2.13 -9.77
CA ARG A 253 -22.50 1.16 -9.70
C ARG A 253 -22.06 0.88 -8.26
N PRO A 254 -22.78 0.01 -7.51
CA PRO A 254 -22.53 -0.18 -6.08
C PRO A 254 -21.18 -0.82 -5.73
N THR A 255 -20.49 -1.37 -6.71
CA THR A 255 -19.11 -1.90 -6.56
C THR A 255 -18.05 -0.79 -6.45
N ARG A 256 -18.44 0.47 -6.67
CA ARG A 256 -17.55 1.63 -6.62
C ARG A 256 -17.71 2.37 -5.29
N ALA A 257 -16.61 2.41 -4.52
CA ALA A 257 -16.58 3.00 -3.18
C ALA A 257 -16.38 4.53 -3.17
N GLU A 258 -15.87 5.10 -4.25
CA GLU A 258 -15.45 6.49 -4.33
C GLU A 258 -16.56 7.49 -3.97
N PRO A 259 -17.85 7.32 -4.37
CA PRO A 259 -18.88 8.26 -3.96
C PRO A 259 -19.14 8.26 -2.46
N LEU A 260 -19.15 7.09 -1.82
CA LEU A 260 -19.37 6.99 -0.36
C LEU A 260 -18.17 7.57 0.40
N TYR A 261 -16.95 7.34 -0.10
CA TYR A 261 -15.74 7.96 0.43
C TYR A 261 -15.79 9.49 0.35
N ALA A 262 -16.21 10.06 -0.79
CA ALA A 262 -16.36 11.50 -0.95
C ALA A 262 -17.40 12.09 0.01
N ILE A 263 -18.54 11.41 0.22
CA ILE A 263 -19.56 11.80 1.19
C ILE A 263 -18.99 11.77 2.62
N ALA A 264 -18.27 10.70 2.98
CA ALA A 264 -17.64 10.57 4.29
C ALA A 264 -16.65 11.69 4.57
N TYR A 265 -15.76 11.94 3.60
CA TYR A 265 -14.78 13.02 3.65
C TYR A 265 -15.43 14.39 3.89
N ARG A 266 -16.53 14.70 3.18
CA ARG A 266 -17.28 15.93 3.40
C ARG A 266 -17.87 16.03 4.80
N TYR A 267 -18.50 14.95 5.29
CA TYR A 267 -19.06 14.95 6.64
C TYR A 267 -17.99 15.12 7.71
N ARG A 268 -16.78 14.60 7.50
CA ARG A 268 -15.65 14.85 8.40
C ARG A 268 -15.22 16.31 8.39
N LEU A 269 -15.15 16.95 7.23
CA LEU A 269 -14.84 18.39 7.13
C LEU A 269 -15.88 19.26 7.84
N ASP A 270 -17.15 18.84 7.83
CA ASP A 270 -18.26 19.51 8.52
C ASP A 270 -18.38 19.07 10.01
N GLU A 271 -17.39 18.33 10.54
CA GLU A 271 -17.36 17.80 11.92
C GLU A 271 -18.55 16.89 12.28
N ARG A 272 -19.24 16.36 11.29
CA ARG A 272 -20.37 15.44 11.42
C ARG A 272 -19.86 13.98 11.45
N TYR A 273 -18.95 13.69 12.36
CA TYR A 273 -18.16 12.45 12.40
C TYR A 273 -18.99 11.17 12.45
N ARG A 274 -20.20 11.16 13.07
CA ARG A 274 -21.06 9.98 13.07
C ARG A 274 -21.56 9.61 11.68
N LEU A 275 -21.88 10.59 10.86
CA LEU A 275 -22.26 10.36 9.46
C LEU A 275 -21.02 10.01 8.63
N GLY A 276 -19.90 10.73 8.83
CA GLY A 276 -18.62 10.37 8.19
C GLY A 276 -18.26 8.92 8.45
N PHE A 277 -18.35 8.46 9.70
CA PHE A 277 -18.08 7.07 10.07
C PHE A 277 -19.01 6.07 9.36
N LEU A 278 -20.32 6.37 9.29
CA LEU A 278 -21.29 5.51 8.63
C LEU A 278 -20.92 5.26 7.15
N PHE A 279 -20.65 6.31 6.41
CA PHE A 279 -20.32 6.23 4.99
C PHE A 279 -18.92 5.66 4.74
N ALA A 280 -17.91 6.09 5.50
CA ALA A 280 -16.56 5.59 5.36
C ALA A 280 -16.43 4.10 5.69
N LYS A 281 -17.12 3.65 6.74
CA LYS A 281 -17.15 2.23 7.13
C LYS A 281 -17.74 1.38 6.01
N HIS A 282 -18.84 1.81 5.40
CA HIS A 282 -19.43 1.10 4.28
C HIS A 282 -18.51 1.12 3.05
N ALA A 283 -17.89 2.26 2.72
CA ALA A 283 -16.91 2.36 1.65
C ALA A 283 -15.73 1.39 1.85
N ALA A 284 -15.23 1.25 3.09
CA ALA A 284 -14.12 0.36 3.43
C ALA A 284 -14.45 -1.15 3.36
N GLU A 285 -15.74 -1.51 3.29
CA GLU A 285 -16.23 -2.88 3.13
C GLU A 285 -16.40 -3.26 1.65
N ILE A 286 -16.44 -2.30 0.73
CA ILE A 286 -16.53 -2.56 -0.71
C ILE A 286 -15.16 -3.05 -1.20
N PRO A 287 -15.07 -4.25 -1.80
CA PRO A 287 -13.81 -4.77 -2.33
C PRO A 287 -13.36 -3.99 -3.57
N PHE A 288 -12.05 -4.05 -3.87
CA PHE A 288 -11.52 -3.50 -5.12
C PHE A 288 -12.23 -4.12 -6.33
N PRO A 289 -12.79 -3.30 -7.24
CA PRO A 289 -13.56 -3.79 -8.38
C PRO A 289 -12.64 -4.28 -9.50
N THR A 290 -12.22 -5.53 -9.44
CA THR A 290 -11.24 -6.15 -10.37
C THR A 290 -11.68 -6.15 -11.83
N GLU A 291 -12.99 -6.10 -12.08
CA GLU A 291 -13.56 -6.07 -13.43
C GLU A 291 -13.60 -4.64 -14.03
N ASP A 292 -13.44 -3.61 -13.19
CA ASP A 292 -13.44 -2.23 -13.64
C ASP A 292 -12.04 -1.82 -14.10
N THR A 293 -11.99 -1.13 -15.24
CA THR A 293 -10.74 -0.69 -15.85
C THR A 293 -10.64 0.83 -15.98
N PHE A 294 -11.74 1.54 -15.80
CA PHE A 294 -11.81 2.97 -16.07
C PHE A 294 -11.81 3.81 -14.81
N LEU A 295 -10.71 4.54 -14.59
CA LEU A 295 -10.53 5.56 -13.54
C LEU A 295 -10.93 5.08 -12.13
N VAL A 296 -10.45 3.87 -11.75
CA VAL A 296 -10.61 3.35 -10.39
C VAL A 296 -9.57 3.99 -9.47
N SER A 297 -10.03 4.56 -8.35
CA SER A 297 -9.14 5.12 -7.32
C SER A 297 -8.64 4.03 -6.39
N ALA A 298 -7.49 3.43 -6.70
CA ALA A 298 -6.93 2.32 -5.91
C ALA A 298 -6.75 2.67 -4.41
N ASP A 299 -6.36 3.90 -4.10
CA ASP A 299 -6.14 4.37 -2.73
C ASP A 299 -7.43 4.32 -1.89
N THR A 300 -8.59 4.59 -2.49
CA THR A 300 -9.88 4.49 -1.80
C THR A 300 -10.11 3.10 -1.21
N TYR A 301 -9.74 2.03 -1.93
CA TYR A 301 -9.97 0.63 -1.54
C TYR A 301 -8.84 0.04 -0.70
N THR A 302 -7.65 0.57 -0.83
CA THR A 302 -6.49 0.04 -0.11
C THR A 302 -6.42 0.59 1.32
N TRP A 303 -6.37 1.90 1.48
CA TRP A 303 -6.17 2.54 2.78
C TRP A 303 -7.09 3.76 3.03
N GLY A 304 -7.52 4.48 1.98
CA GLY A 304 -8.20 5.77 2.14
C GLY A 304 -9.53 5.68 2.90
N ALA A 305 -10.41 4.73 2.52
CA ALA A 305 -11.68 4.55 3.23
C ALA A 305 -11.49 4.02 4.65
N LEU A 306 -10.45 3.20 4.90
CA LEU A 306 -10.09 2.72 6.24
C LEU A 306 -9.63 3.88 7.13
N ASP A 307 -8.77 4.76 6.62
CA ASP A 307 -8.29 5.92 7.36
C ASP A 307 -9.42 6.91 7.66
N GLU A 308 -10.26 7.23 6.67
CA GLU A 308 -11.41 8.11 6.86
C GLU A 308 -12.38 7.58 7.92
N ALA A 309 -12.67 6.27 7.89
CA ALA A 309 -13.48 5.62 8.91
C ALA A 309 -12.83 5.68 10.29
N ALA A 310 -11.53 5.44 10.38
CA ALA A 310 -10.79 5.46 11.63
C ALA A 310 -10.71 6.86 12.25
N VAL A 311 -10.47 7.88 11.43
CA VAL A 311 -10.51 9.28 11.90
C VAL A 311 -11.89 9.60 12.47
N CYS A 312 -12.96 9.31 11.75
CA CYS A 312 -14.32 9.56 12.23
C CYS A 312 -14.65 8.77 13.50
N ALA A 313 -14.23 7.48 13.59
CA ALA A 313 -14.40 6.63 14.77
C ALA A 313 -13.71 7.23 16.01
N SER A 314 -12.48 7.75 15.86
CA SER A 314 -11.74 8.36 16.95
C SER A 314 -12.44 9.59 17.53
N TRP A 315 -13.03 10.44 16.66
CA TRP A 315 -13.75 11.64 17.07
C TRP A 315 -15.10 11.35 17.74
N ILE A 316 -15.71 10.20 17.48
CA ILE A 316 -16.95 9.79 18.18
C ILE A 316 -16.70 8.93 19.42
N GLY A 317 -15.42 8.72 19.81
CA GLY A 317 -15.01 7.98 21.00
C GLY A 317 -14.87 6.46 20.81
N GLU A 318 -15.04 5.95 19.58
CA GLU A 318 -14.87 4.52 19.24
C GLU A 318 -13.40 4.17 19.00
N HIS A 319 -12.54 4.45 20.01
CA HIS A 319 -11.08 4.37 19.87
C HIS A 319 -10.57 2.97 19.53
N ALA A 320 -11.20 1.91 20.06
CA ALA A 320 -10.80 0.54 19.74
C ALA A 320 -11.02 0.20 18.26
N GLU A 321 -12.14 0.65 17.68
CA GLU A 321 -12.44 0.48 16.27
C GLU A 321 -11.49 1.35 15.42
N ALA A 322 -11.22 2.59 15.83
CA ALA A 322 -10.27 3.48 15.16
C ALA A 322 -8.87 2.84 15.05
N VAL A 323 -8.33 2.32 16.15
CA VAL A 323 -7.04 1.63 16.19
C VAL A 323 -7.04 0.41 15.27
N ALA A 324 -8.12 -0.39 15.29
CA ALA A 324 -8.23 -1.57 14.43
C ALA A 324 -8.24 -1.21 12.93
N LEU A 325 -8.94 -0.15 12.55
CA LEU A 325 -9.03 0.34 11.17
C LEU A 325 -7.68 0.91 10.68
N TRP A 326 -7.01 1.75 11.49
CA TRP A 326 -5.69 2.27 11.14
C TRP A 326 -4.65 1.16 11.00
N ARG A 327 -4.63 0.18 11.88
CA ARG A 327 -3.73 -0.96 11.76
C ARG A 327 -3.97 -1.75 10.48
N ARG A 328 -5.23 -1.90 10.05
CA ARG A 328 -5.58 -2.49 8.75
C ARG A 328 -5.05 -1.66 7.57
N ALA A 329 -5.17 -0.33 7.65
CA ALA A 329 -4.62 0.58 6.63
C ALA A 329 -3.09 0.50 6.56
N LEU A 330 -2.41 0.56 7.71
CA LEU A 330 -0.94 0.48 7.83
C LEU A 330 -0.36 -0.84 7.31
N ALA A 331 -1.12 -1.94 7.37
CA ALA A 331 -0.71 -3.23 6.84
C ALA A 331 -0.72 -3.29 5.29
N LYS A 332 -1.42 -2.36 4.61
CA LYS A 332 -1.56 -2.39 3.15
C LYS A 332 -0.26 -1.99 2.43
N PRO A 333 0.06 -2.63 1.30
CA PRO A 333 1.14 -2.18 0.42
C PRO A 333 0.76 -0.88 -0.29
N GLY A 334 1.75 -0.12 -0.76
CA GLY A 334 1.54 1.07 -1.57
C GLY A 334 1.03 2.30 -0.81
N LEU A 335 0.89 2.24 0.51
CA LEU A 335 0.58 3.41 1.34
C LEU A 335 1.78 4.38 1.32
N PRO A 336 1.62 5.65 0.86
CA PRO A 336 2.70 6.62 0.85
C PRO A 336 3.30 6.83 2.25
N ASP A 337 4.61 7.03 2.33
CA ASP A 337 5.31 7.13 3.62
C ASP A 337 4.84 8.33 4.46
N GLU A 338 4.48 9.45 3.84
CA GLU A 338 3.90 10.60 4.53
C GLU A 338 2.56 10.26 5.19
N ASP A 339 1.65 9.60 4.46
CA ASP A 339 0.38 9.14 5.00
C ASP A 339 0.58 8.06 6.05
N ARG A 340 1.54 7.18 5.87
CA ARG A 340 1.92 6.16 6.85
C ARG A 340 2.30 6.78 8.19
N GLN A 341 3.18 7.80 8.19
CA GLN A 341 3.59 8.48 9.42
C GLN A 341 2.40 9.19 10.09
N ARG A 342 1.58 9.88 9.31
CA ARG A 342 0.36 10.55 9.80
C ARG A 342 -0.63 9.55 10.42
N ILE A 343 -0.90 8.43 9.74
CA ILE A 343 -1.81 7.39 10.20
C ILE A 343 -1.28 6.72 11.47
N THR A 344 0.03 6.45 11.54
CA THR A 344 0.66 5.89 12.74
C THR A 344 0.51 6.84 13.93
N ALA A 345 0.77 8.14 13.75
CA ALA A 345 0.59 9.13 14.80
C ALA A 345 -0.87 9.22 15.29
N ASN A 346 -1.85 9.17 14.37
CA ASN A 346 -3.27 9.15 14.72
C ASN A 346 -3.65 7.89 15.51
N CYS A 347 -3.14 6.72 15.10
CA CYS A 347 -3.34 5.46 15.80
C CYS A 347 -2.80 5.53 17.24
N ASP A 348 -1.56 6.01 17.40
CA ASP A 348 -0.91 6.15 18.69
C ASP A 348 -1.61 7.16 19.62
N ASN A 349 -2.19 8.23 19.06
CA ASN A 349 -3.02 9.18 19.83
C ASN A 349 -4.31 8.55 20.39
N SER A 350 -4.88 7.57 19.70
CA SER A 350 -6.10 6.87 20.14
C SER A 350 -5.82 5.70 21.06
N ALA A 351 -4.66 5.06 20.95
CA ALA A 351 -4.29 3.85 21.68
C ALA A 351 -4.41 3.98 23.21
N PRO A 352 -4.00 5.09 23.87
CA PRO A 352 -4.15 5.22 25.33
C PRO A 352 -5.59 5.08 25.85
N ARG A 353 -6.57 5.39 24.99
CA ARG A 353 -8.00 5.28 25.34
C ARG A 353 -8.48 3.83 25.42
N THR A 354 -7.68 2.87 24.98
CA THR A 354 -8.00 1.44 25.00
C THR A 354 -7.33 0.69 26.15
N PHE A 355 -6.39 1.31 26.88
CA PHE A 355 -5.53 0.66 27.87
C PHE A 355 -6.30 0.06 29.04
N GLU A 356 -7.27 0.80 29.60
CA GLU A 356 -8.06 0.32 30.73
C GLU A 356 -8.85 -0.94 30.39
N ALA A 357 -9.50 -0.93 29.22
CA ALA A 357 -10.27 -2.10 28.76
C ALA A 357 -9.34 -3.29 28.49
N ALA A 358 -8.16 -3.07 27.93
CA ALA A 358 -7.18 -4.12 27.68
C ALA A 358 -6.64 -4.73 28.98
N ALA A 359 -6.46 -3.94 30.04
CA ALA A 359 -5.95 -4.40 31.34
C ALA A 359 -7.01 -5.07 32.24
N SER A 360 -8.28 -5.09 31.84
CA SER A 360 -9.36 -5.71 32.63
C SER A 360 -9.15 -7.23 32.79
N TYR A 361 -9.52 -7.79 33.96
CA TYR A 361 -9.35 -9.22 34.23
C TYR A 361 -10.25 -10.09 33.33
N PRO A 362 -9.69 -10.98 32.48
CA PRO A 362 -10.44 -11.79 31.54
C PRO A 362 -10.97 -13.10 32.18
N VAL A 363 -11.98 -13.00 33.02
CA VAL A 363 -12.52 -14.09 33.87
C VAL A 363 -12.73 -15.41 33.13
N GLU A 364 -13.43 -15.35 31.99
CA GLU A 364 -13.79 -16.57 31.24
C GLU A 364 -12.55 -17.22 30.61
N LEU A 365 -11.64 -16.41 30.05
CA LEU A 365 -10.42 -16.92 29.44
C LEU A 365 -9.47 -17.48 30.50
N ALA A 366 -9.30 -16.80 31.63
CA ALA A 366 -8.46 -17.27 32.73
C ALA A 366 -8.95 -18.63 33.28
N ARG A 367 -10.26 -18.79 33.43
CA ARG A 367 -10.88 -20.05 33.84
C ARG A 367 -10.64 -21.15 32.79
N HIS A 368 -10.81 -20.85 31.53
CA HIS A 368 -10.58 -21.81 30.45
C HIS A 368 -9.10 -22.27 30.40
N LEU A 369 -8.14 -21.36 30.55
CA LEU A 369 -6.71 -21.69 30.59
C LEU A 369 -6.35 -22.59 31.78
N ALA A 370 -6.98 -22.40 32.94
CA ALA A 370 -6.74 -23.21 34.14
C ALA A 370 -7.15 -24.67 33.97
N GLY A 371 -8.19 -24.95 33.18
CA GLY A 371 -8.73 -26.30 32.97
C GLY A 371 -8.06 -27.15 31.91
N HIS A 372 -7.15 -26.57 31.09
CA HIS A 372 -6.61 -27.25 29.90
C HIS A 372 -5.10 -27.12 29.83
N ARG A 373 -4.42 -28.25 30.10
CA ARG A 373 -2.99 -28.37 29.79
C ARG A 373 -2.83 -28.45 28.27
N ARG A 374 -1.95 -27.61 27.69
CA ARG A 374 -1.75 -27.52 26.24
C ARG A 374 -0.35 -27.98 25.88
N ASP A 375 -0.29 -28.87 24.91
CA ASP A 375 0.95 -29.17 24.20
C ASP A 375 1.06 -28.18 23.04
N ALA A 376 1.69 -27.03 23.30
CA ALA A 376 1.89 -25.97 22.33
C ALA A 376 3.35 -25.52 22.31
N GLU A 377 3.77 -25.02 21.18
CA GLU A 377 5.17 -24.75 20.87
C GLU A 377 5.74 -23.48 21.50
N VAL A 378 4.89 -22.62 22.09
CA VAL A 378 5.27 -21.32 22.64
C VAL A 378 5.24 -21.34 24.17
N VAL A 379 6.32 -20.90 24.79
CA VAL A 379 6.38 -20.60 26.22
C VAL A 379 6.53 -19.10 26.40
N VAL A 380 5.64 -18.52 27.21
CA VAL A 380 5.71 -17.10 27.59
C VAL A 380 6.41 -16.99 28.93
N SER A 381 7.35 -16.04 29.07
CA SER A 381 7.97 -15.72 30.36
C SER A 381 7.80 -14.25 30.71
N LEU A 382 7.48 -13.99 31.98
CA LEU A 382 7.36 -12.67 32.60
C LEU A 382 8.31 -12.58 33.80
N VAL A 383 8.80 -11.39 34.10
CA VAL A 383 9.64 -11.18 35.30
C VAL A 383 8.84 -10.45 36.36
N ALA A 384 8.74 -11.05 37.54
CA ALA A 384 8.10 -10.47 38.71
C ALA A 384 9.13 -9.86 39.64
N ARG A 385 9.10 -8.53 39.81
CA ARG A 385 9.98 -7.78 40.73
C ARG A 385 9.15 -7.03 41.77
N PRO A 386 9.56 -7.03 43.05
CA PRO A 386 8.79 -6.39 44.11
C PRO A 386 8.79 -4.85 44.08
N ASP A 387 9.75 -4.25 43.39
CA ASP A 387 9.97 -2.81 43.26
C ASP A 387 9.16 -2.14 42.13
N HIS A 388 8.48 -2.93 41.30
CA HIS A 388 7.69 -2.43 40.17
C HIS A 388 6.20 -2.72 40.35
N LYS A 389 5.49 -1.91 41.12
CA LYS A 389 4.03 -2.05 41.38
C LYS A 389 3.59 -3.45 41.83
N GLY A 390 4.51 -4.32 42.29
CA GLY A 390 4.22 -5.64 42.82
C GLY A 390 3.40 -6.51 41.85
N ILE A 391 2.32 -7.08 42.35
CA ILE A 391 1.44 -7.98 41.57
C ILE A 391 0.64 -7.22 40.49
N GLU A 392 0.33 -5.92 40.68
CA GLU A 392 -0.46 -5.12 39.73
C GLU A 392 0.23 -5.04 38.36
N GLY A 393 1.55 -4.86 38.32
CA GLY A 393 2.29 -4.84 37.05
C GLY A 393 2.23 -6.16 36.28
N ILE A 394 2.24 -7.29 37.00
CA ILE A 394 2.09 -8.63 36.41
C ILE A 394 0.67 -8.82 35.90
N GLU A 395 -0.33 -8.42 36.68
CA GLU A 395 -1.74 -8.51 36.32
C GLU A 395 -2.06 -7.68 35.07
N VAL A 396 -1.57 -6.46 34.98
CA VAL A 396 -1.73 -5.62 33.78
C VAL A 396 -1.13 -6.29 32.55
N THR A 397 0.08 -6.84 32.65
CA THR A 397 0.73 -7.55 31.56
C THR A 397 -0.03 -8.80 31.14
N LEU A 398 -0.42 -9.64 32.10
CA LEU A 398 -1.18 -10.88 31.82
C LEU A 398 -2.54 -10.57 31.24
N ASN A 399 -3.32 -9.70 31.88
CA ASN A 399 -4.66 -9.35 31.41
C ASN A 399 -4.63 -8.77 30.02
N SER A 400 -3.74 -7.82 29.77
CA SER A 400 -3.64 -7.20 28.46
C SER A 400 -3.12 -8.15 27.38
N LEU A 401 -2.18 -9.04 27.69
CA LEU A 401 -1.80 -10.12 26.77
C LEU A 401 -3.01 -11.02 26.45
N LEU A 402 -3.74 -11.46 27.46
CA LEU A 402 -4.88 -12.37 27.28
C LEU A 402 -6.04 -11.72 26.52
N ASN A 403 -6.32 -10.44 26.75
CA ASN A 403 -7.37 -9.69 26.05
C ASN A 403 -6.99 -9.33 24.61
N CYS A 404 -5.72 -9.08 24.35
CA CYS A 404 -5.24 -8.60 23.06
C CYS A 404 -4.73 -9.72 22.14
N CYS A 405 -4.12 -10.78 22.68
CA CYS A 405 -3.64 -11.92 21.89
C CYS A 405 -4.81 -12.84 21.52
N THR A 406 -5.26 -12.79 20.27
CA THR A 406 -6.43 -13.57 19.82
C THR A 406 -6.11 -15.04 19.52
N ASP A 407 -4.86 -15.44 19.55
CA ASP A 407 -4.36 -16.81 19.34
C ASP A 407 -3.62 -17.37 20.57
N VAL A 408 -4.08 -17.01 21.78
CA VAL A 408 -3.50 -17.46 23.06
C VAL A 408 -3.45 -19.00 23.21
N TRP A 409 -4.28 -19.76 22.46
CA TRP A 409 -4.26 -21.23 22.45
C TRP A 409 -2.95 -21.81 21.89
N ARG A 410 -2.12 -21.01 21.21
CA ARG A 410 -0.77 -21.41 20.78
C ARG A 410 0.27 -21.28 21.89
N ILE A 411 -0.10 -20.75 23.07
CA ILE A 411 0.77 -20.64 24.23
C ILE A 411 0.52 -21.88 25.11
N GLY A 412 1.57 -22.69 25.30
CA GLY A 412 1.52 -23.89 26.11
C GLY A 412 1.75 -23.63 27.60
N ARG A 413 2.63 -22.68 27.93
CA ARG A 413 3.05 -22.40 29.31
C ARG A 413 3.21 -20.91 29.56
N TYR A 414 2.88 -20.49 30.77
CA TYR A 414 3.08 -19.14 31.27
C TYR A 414 4.01 -19.19 32.50
N LEU A 415 5.26 -18.79 32.31
CA LEU A 415 6.32 -18.86 33.30
C LEU A 415 6.52 -17.50 33.95
N VAL A 416 6.36 -17.41 35.26
CA VAL A 416 6.67 -16.21 36.04
C VAL A 416 8.03 -16.39 36.71
N VAL A 417 9.00 -15.60 36.30
CA VAL A 417 10.33 -15.52 36.89
C VAL A 417 10.24 -14.70 38.17
N ASP A 418 10.31 -15.39 39.31
CA ASP A 418 10.09 -14.78 40.61
C ASP A 418 11.40 -14.21 41.19
N ALA A 419 11.57 -12.91 41.06
CA ALA A 419 12.73 -12.16 41.56
C ALA A 419 12.51 -11.61 42.98
N GLY A 420 11.74 -12.29 43.83
CA GLY A 420 11.54 -11.98 45.24
C GLY A 420 10.14 -11.49 45.60
N LEU A 421 9.10 -12.00 44.94
CA LEU A 421 7.71 -11.72 45.31
C LEU A 421 7.41 -12.21 46.75
N PRO A 422 6.64 -11.43 47.53
CA PRO A 422 6.07 -11.89 48.78
C PRO A 422 5.23 -13.17 48.58
N ALA A 423 5.26 -14.09 49.55
CA ALA A 423 4.51 -15.35 49.46
C ALA A 423 2.98 -15.12 49.35
N ALA A 424 2.46 -14.04 49.96
CA ALA A 424 1.04 -13.66 49.86
C ALA A 424 0.68 -13.25 48.42
N ASP A 425 1.55 -12.46 47.74
CA ASP A 425 1.35 -11.99 46.37
C ASP A 425 1.39 -13.17 45.38
N ARG A 426 2.30 -14.11 45.58
CA ARG A 426 2.35 -15.37 44.80
C ARG A 426 1.07 -16.18 44.98
N ALA A 427 0.55 -16.32 46.22
CA ALA A 427 -0.68 -17.03 46.49
C ALA A 427 -1.88 -16.38 45.77
N THR A 428 -1.96 -15.04 45.81
CA THR A 428 -3.00 -14.27 45.13
C THR A 428 -2.94 -14.45 43.59
N LEU A 429 -1.74 -14.43 43.01
CA LEU A 429 -1.57 -14.66 41.56
C LEU A 429 -2.00 -16.09 41.18
N LEU A 430 -1.64 -17.11 41.97
CA LEU A 430 -2.03 -18.51 41.70
C LEU A 430 -3.53 -18.73 41.85
N GLU A 431 -4.19 -18.03 42.79
CA GLU A 431 -5.64 -18.09 42.94
C GLU A 431 -6.35 -17.52 41.70
N ARG A 432 -5.88 -16.37 41.21
CA ARG A 432 -6.48 -15.69 40.03
C ARG A 432 -6.10 -16.34 38.69
N TYR A 433 -4.86 -16.83 38.59
CA TYR A 433 -4.28 -17.41 37.36
C TYR A 433 -3.66 -18.80 37.67
N PRO A 434 -4.47 -19.85 37.88
CA PRO A 434 -3.98 -21.17 38.25
C PRO A 434 -3.09 -21.86 37.20
N PHE A 435 -3.00 -21.31 35.98
CA PHE A 435 -2.16 -21.80 34.90
C PHE A 435 -0.72 -21.26 34.95
N LEU A 436 -0.39 -20.35 35.88
CA LEU A 436 0.95 -19.82 36.05
C LEU A 436 1.89 -20.85 36.66
N GLU A 437 3.10 -20.91 36.13
CA GLU A 437 4.22 -21.66 36.68
C GLU A 437 5.28 -20.69 37.20
N PHE A 438 5.71 -20.83 38.46
CA PHE A 438 6.71 -19.97 39.04
C PHE A 438 8.11 -20.60 38.94
N CYS A 439 9.07 -19.84 38.43
CA CYS A 439 10.50 -20.14 38.43
C CYS A 439 11.18 -19.25 39.47
N PRO A 440 11.51 -19.78 40.67
CA PRO A 440 12.26 -19.02 41.65
C PRO A 440 13.69 -18.80 41.19
N ILE A 441 14.20 -17.56 41.32
CA ILE A 441 15.58 -17.23 41.07
C ILE A 441 16.25 -16.74 42.37
N THR A 442 17.57 -16.87 42.43
CA THR A 442 18.33 -16.39 43.59
C THR A 442 18.40 -14.88 43.58
N ALA A 443 18.05 -14.23 44.69
CA ALA A 443 18.11 -12.78 44.80
C ALA A 443 19.54 -12.25 44.59
N GLY A 444 19.70 -11.22 43.74
CA GLY A 444 20.99 -10.59 43.47
C GLY A 444 21.77 -11.16 42.29
N GLU A 445 21.19 -12.08 41.53
CA GLU A 445 21.80 -12.60 40.31
C GLU A 445 21.88 -11.53 39.19
N SER A 446 22.86 -11.71 38.31
CA SER A 446 23.03 -10.88 37.11
C SER A 446 21.89 -11.10 36.11
N ALA A 447 21.66 -10.13 35.23
CA ALA A 447 20.70 -10.28 34.13
C ALA A 447 21.01 -11.50 33.24
N GLY A 448 22.31 -11.83 33.06
CA GLY A 448 22.74 -13.01 32.32
C GLY A 448 22.37 -14.32 33.00
N ALA A 449 22.59 -14.41 34.33
CA ALA A 449 22.20 -15.58 35.13
C ALA A 449 20.68 -15.79 35.09
N LEU A 450 19.90 -14.71 35.21
CA LEU A 450 18.44 -14.75 35.12
C LEU A 450 17.97 -15.29 33.77
N LEU A 451 18.45 -14.72 32.66
CA LEU A 451 18.03 -15.15 31.32
C LEU A 451 18.47 -16.60 31.03
N SER A 452 19.64 -17.02 31.51
CA SER A 452 20.12 -18.40 31.39
C SER A 452 19.21 -19.39 32.14
N GLN A 453 18.88 -19.08 33.40
CA GLN A 453 17.97 -19.93 34.19
C GLN A 453 16.57 -20.02 33.57
N VAL A 454 16.06 -18.90 33.04
CA VAL A 454 14.77 -18.91 32.31
C VAL A 454 14.87 -19.80 31.07
N ARG A 455 15.95 -19.66 30.28
CA ARG A 455 16.16 -20.48 29.08
C ARG A 455 16.18 -21.97 29.40
N ASP A 456 16.75 -22.37 30.51
CA ASP A 456 16.81 -23.78 30.96
C ASP A 456 15.42 -24.36 31.28
N GLN A 457 14.40 -23.51 31.53
CA GLN A 457 13.01 -23.92 31.77
C GLN A 457 12.15 -23.93 30.50
N ILE A 458 12.68 -23.50 29.36
CA ILE A 458 11.95 -23.40 28.09
C ILE A 458 12.15 -24.68 27.27
N TYR A 459 11.08 -25.45 27.12
CA TYR A 459 11.06 -26.72 26.36
C TYR A 459 10.22 -26.63 25.07
N GLY A 460 9.89 -25.42 24.62
CA GLY A 460 9.17 -25.20 23.37
C GLY A 460 10.10 -24.71 22.25
N ARG A 461 9.61 -24.75 21.01
CA ARG A 461 10.31 -24.20 19.86
C ARG A 461 10.47 -22.67 19.97
N PHE A 462 9.47 -21.99 20.52
CA PHE A 462 9.49 -20.54 20.62
C PHE A 462 9.39 -20.08 22.07
N TRP A 463 10.20 -19.10 22.40
CA TRP A 463 10.22 -18.45 23.70
C TRP A 463 9.83 -16.97 23.55
N LEU A 464 8.64 -16.56 24.02
CA LEU A 464 8.20 -15.18 24.11
C LEU A 464 8.58 -14.61 25.48
N HIS A 465 9.63 -13.79 25.51
CA HIS A 465 10.05 -13.08 26.71
C HIS A 465 9.46 -11.69 26.76
N LEU A 466 8.58 -11.42 27.72
CA LEU A 466 7.90 -10.12 27.89
C LEU A 466 8.65 -9.19 28.83
N GLY A 467 9.65 -9.72 29.56
CA GLY A 467 10.40 -8.96 30.55
C GLY A 467 9.49 -8.56 31.69
N HIS A 468 9.38 -7.26 31.93
CA HIS A 468 8.79 -6.70 33.12
C HIS A 468 7.88 -5.51 32.75
N GLY A 469 6.61 -5.51 33.19
CA GLY A 469 5.70 -4.37 33.16
C GLY A 469 5.19 -3.95 31.78
N GLY A 470 5.02 -4.85 30.84
CA GLY A 470 4.46 -4.54 29.53
C GLY A 470 2.92 -4.49 29.53
N GLN A 471 2.33 -3.61 28.74
CA GLN A 471 0.88 -3.53 28.52
C GLN A 471 0.55 -3.55 27.02
N PHE A 472 -0.23 -4.55 26.60
CA PHE A 472 -0.82 -4.63 25.26
C PHE A 472 -2.11 -3.79 25.22
N TYR A 473 -2.51 -3.36 24.03
CA TYR A 473 -3.68 -2.49 23.88
C TYR A 473 -4.54 -2.74 22.62
N ALA A 474 -4.00 -3.48 21.65
CA ALA A 474 -4.70 -3.76 20.41
C ALA A 474 -4.82 -5.28 20.16
N ARG A 475 -6.00 -5.72 19.74
CA ARG A 475 -6.26 -7.14 19.44
C ARG A 475 -5.48 -7.58 18.20
N GLU A 476 -4.75 -8.71 18.34
CA GLU A 476 -3.85 -9.23 17.33
C GLU A 476 -3.72 -10.76 17.41
N ARG A 477 -3.46 -11.42 16.29
CA ARG A 477 -2.96 -12.81 16.24
C ARG A 477 -1.46 -12.82 16.51
N LEU A 478 -1.08 -12.40 17.71
CA LEU A 478 0.29 -12.08 18.08
C LEU A 478 1.27 -13.24 17.83
N ILE A 479 0.90 -14.44 18.28
CA ILE A 479 1.78 -15.61 18.16
C ILE A 479 1.97 -15.98 16.69
N THR A 480 0.89 -15.99 15.92
CA THR A 480 0.95 -16.25 14.48
C THR A 480 1.86 -15.23 13.79
N ARG A 481 1.71 -13.93 14.09
CA ARG A 481 2.56 -12.90 13.48
C ARG A 481 4.04 -13.11 13.73
N LEU A 482 4.41 -13.35 14.99
CA LEU A 482 5.82 -13.55 15.37
C LEU A 482 6.39 -14.82 14.75
N THR A 483 5.65 -15.94 14.78
CA THR A 483 6.13 -17.20 14.22
C THR A 483 6.25 -17.15 12.69
N SER A 484 5.37 -16.43 12.01
CA SER A 484 5.43 -16.26 10.55
C SER A 484 6.66 -15.47 10.08
N VAL A 485 7.23 -14.58 10.90
CA VAL A 485 8.52 -13.96 10.58
C VAL A 485 9.65 -15.00 10.58
N PHE A 486 9.68 -15.90 11.57
CA PHE A 486 10.68 -16.98 11.61
C PHE A 486 10.52 -17.98 10.46
N GLU A 487 9.31 -18.19 9.96
CA GLU A 487 9.04 -19.05 8.81
C GLU A 487 9.49 -18.39 7.49
N ALA A 488 9.36 -17.08 7.39
CA ALA A 488 9.78 -16.32 6.22
C ALA A 488 11.31 -16.08 6.16
N GLU A 489 11.95 -15.96 7.33
CA GLU A 489 13.36 -15.58 7.46
C GLU A 489 14.15 -16.68 8.20
N GLU A 490 14.82 -17.53 7.47
CA GLU A 490 15.54 -18.69 8.03
C GLU A 490 16.71 -18.31 8.94
N ASN A 491 17.26 -17.11 8.78
CA ASN A 491 18.38 -16.60 9.57
C ASN A 491 17.96 -15.73 10.78
N VAL A 492 16.66 -15.42 10.96
CA VAL A 492 16.19 -14.64 12.10
C VAL A 492 16.07 -15.53 13.33
N TYR A 493 16.75 -15.17 14.45
CA TYR A 493 16.68 -15.88 15.72
C TYR A 493 15.84 -15.17 16.79
N GLN A 494 15.60 -13.85 16.63
CA GLN A 494 14.80 -13.02 17.54
C GLN A 494 13.89 -12.10 16.74
N VAL A 495 12.63 -11.99 17.17
CA VAL A 495 11.64 -11.05 16.64
C VAL A 495 11.12 -10.17 17.78
N ALA A 496 11.44 -8.88 17.75
CA ALA A 496 10.91 -7.90 18.71
C ALA A 496 9.45 -7.57 18.41
N LEU A 497 8.67 -7.35 19.49
CA LEU A 497 7.26 -6.97 19.37
C LEU A 497 7.08 -5.54 18.88
N ASN A 498 8.06 -4.68 19.16
CA ASN A 498 7.97 -3.25 18.92
C ASN A 498 8.98 -2.78 17.89
N PHE A 499 8.54 -1.86 17.06
CA PHE A 499 9.40 -1.14 16.13
C PHE A 499 10.52 -0.38 16.84
N ALA A 500 11.72 -0.43 16.30
CA ALA A 500 12.89 0.28 16.82
C ALA A 500 13.15 0.09 18.33
N ASP A 501 12.71 -1.05 18.90
CA ASP A 501 12.83 -1.37 20.33
C ASP A 501 12.13 -0.35 21.25
N ALA A 502 11.04 0.25 20.73
CA ALA A 502 10.28 1.25 21.45
C ALA A 502 9.59 0.65 22.67
N ASP A 503 9.65 1.36 23.79
CA ASP A 503 8.94 1.06 25.02
C ASP A 503 7.71 1.98 25.24
N THR A 504 7.52 2.94 24.33
CA THR A 504 6.44 3.94 24.31
C THR A 504 5.88 4.08 22.90
N LEU A 505 4.72 4.70 22.76
CA LEU A 505 4.16 5.08 21.47
C LEU A 505 5.04 6.15 20.82
N ILE A 506 5.44 5.96 19.59
CA ILE A 506 6.45 6.79 18.91
C ILE A 506 5.92 7.55 17.69
N GLY A 507 4.71 7.24 17.20
CA GLY A 507 4.10 7.90 16.04
C GLY A 507 4.84 7.68 14.72
N THR A 508 5.73 6.68 14.64
CA THR A 508 6.54 6.40 13.45
C THR A 508 6.55 4.92 13.09
N SER A 509 6.80 4.62 11.81
CA SER A 509 7.03 3.28 11.28
C SER A 509 8.13 3.31 10.21
N ALA A 510 8.54 2.15 9.72
CA ALA A 510 9.51 2.05 8.63
C ALA A 510 8.93 2.58 7.31
N THR A 511 9.80 3.08 6.42
CA THR A 511 9.41 3.40 5.05
C THR A 511 9.07 2.14 4.26
N GLU A 512 8.37 2.30 3.14
CA GLU A 512 7.98 1.16 2.31
C GLU A 512 9.19 0.42 1.74
N GLU A 513 10.27 1.14 1.44
CA GLU A 513 11.52 0.59 0.90
C GLU A 513 12.23 -0.37 1.89
N VAL A 514 12.15 -0.10 3.18
CA VAL A 514 12.88 -0.84 4.24
C VAL A 514 12.05 -1.98 4.82
N ALA A 515 10.73 -1.87 4.78
CA ALA A 515 9.84 -2.84 5.39
C ALA A 515 9.70 -4.12 4.55
N SER A 516 9.80 -5.26 5.21
CA SER A 516 9.49 -6.58 4.66
C SER A 516 8.05 -6.99 4.99
N ARG A 517 7.52 -7.94 4.22
CA ARG A 517 6.19 -8.55 4.45
C ARG A 517 6.23 -10.05 4.22
N ALA A 518 5.47 -10.79 5.01
CA ALA A 518 5.21 -12.20 4.76
C ALA A 518 3.76 -12.56 5.14
N PRO A 519 3.18 -13.62 4.54
CA PRO A 519 1.86 -14.11 4.92
C PRO A 519 1.80 -14.40 6.42
N GLY A 520 0.80 -13.85 7.10
CA GLY A 520 0.63 -14.00 8.56
C GLY A 520 1.51 -13.09 9.42
N ALA A 521 2.66 -12.61 8.94
CA ALA A 521 3.56 -11.73 9.69
C ALA A 521 3.14 -10.25 9.67
N GLY A 522 2.48 -9.81 8.59
CA GLY A 522 2.26 -8.39 8.34
C GLY A 522 3.57 -7.68 7.95
N ARG A 523 3.72 -6.43 8.37
CA ARG A 523 4.97 -5.65 8.16
C ARG A 523 5.96 -5.91 9.28
N TYR A 524 7.23 -6.06 8.92
CA TYR A 524 8.37 -6.17 9.85
C TYR A 524 9.63 -5.58 9.21
N VAL A 525 10.64 -5.36 10.02
CA VAL A 525 11.95 -4.82 9.61
C VAL A 525 13.04 -5.77 10.05
N LEU A 526 13.95 -6.13 9.15
CA LEU A 526 15.18 -6.84 9.51
C LEU A 526 16.15 -5.88 10.19
N ARG A 527 16.75 -6.32 11.30
CA ARG A 527 17.63 -5.50 12.14
C ARG A 527 19.01 -6.16 12.28
N GLY A 528 20.04 -5.32 12.37
CA GLY A 528 21.39 -5.77 12.67
C GLY A 528 21.70 -5.82 14.18
N GLN A 529 20.80 -5.34 15.04
CA GLN A 529 21.00 -5.26 16.48
C GLN A 529 19.95 -6.10 17.23
N VAL A 530 20.38 -6.73 18.34
CA VAL A 530 19.49 -7.45 19.24
C VAL A 530 18.46 -6.48 19.87
N ALA A 531 17.23 -6.95 20.01
CA ALA A 531 16.20 -6.22 20.75
C ALA A 531 16.31 -6.47 22.26
N HIS A 532 16.25 -5.40 23.05
CA HIS A 532 16.27 -5.46 24.51
C HIS A 532 14.86 -5.47 25.13
N GLY A 533 13.84 -5.08 24.36
CA GLY A 533 12.42 -5.09 24.74
C GLY A 533 11.77 -6.46 24.63
N PRO A 534 10.43 -6.53 24.74
CA PRO A 534 9.68 -7.76 24.58
C PRO A 534 9.94 -8.39 23.22
N ALA A 535 10.33 -9.67 23.21
CA ALA A 535 10.73 -10.36 21.99
C ALA A 535 10.45 -11.87 22.05
N MET A 536 10.23 -12.48 20.88
CA MET A 536 10.19 -13.92 20.71
C MET A 536 11.50 -14.43 20.15
N PHE A 537 11.96 -15.59 20.65
CA PHE A 537 13.17 -16.27 20.21
C PHE A 537 12.81 -17.64 19.61
N ASP A 538 13.46 -18.01 18.52
CA ASP A 538 13.54 -19.41 18.08
C ASP A 538 14.63 -20.10 18.89
N THR A 539 14.24 -21.02 19.77
CA THR A 539 15.14 -21.66 20.75
C THR A 539 16.22 -22.48 20.08
N ALA A 540 15.91 -23.15 18.96
CA ALA A 540 16.89 -23.95 18.24
C ALA A 540 17.97 -23.08 17.57
N ARG A 541 17.57 -21.89 17.03
CA ARG A 541 18.53 -20.94 16.46
C ARG A 541 19.35 -20.25 17.55
N LEU A 542 18.73 -19.95 18.69
CA LEU A 542 19.41 -19.41 19.87
C LEU A 542 20.49 -20.37 20.40
N ASP A 543 20.17 -21.67 20.49
CA ASP A 543 21.08 -22.70 21.00
C ASP A 543 22.28 -22.93 20.06
N ARG A 544 22.11 -22.75 18.74
CA ARG A 544 23.22 -22.85 17.78
C ARG A 544 24.36 -21.87 18.05
N VAL A 545 24.04 -20.72 18.67
CA VAL A 545 25.04 -19.72 19.06
C VAL A 545 25.41 -19.81 20.54
N GLY A 546 25.04 -20.90 21.23
CA GLY A 546 25.43 -21.18 22.63
C GLY A 546 24.54 -20.52 23.68
N GLY A 547 23.30 -20.11 23.30
CA GLY A 547 22.30 -19.56 24.24
C GLY A 547 22.72 -18.26 24.93
N THR A 548 22.07 -17.95 26.05
CA THR A 548 22.41 -16.81 26.93
C THR A 548 23.53 -17.22 27.89
N ARG A 549 24.42 -16.27 28.21
CA ARG A 549 25.56 -16.52 29.14
C ARG A 549 25.29 -15.85 30.48
N ALA A 550 25.47 -16.64 31.56
CA ALA A 550 25.22 -16.20 32.92
C ALA A 550 26.19 -15.11 33.40
N ASP A 551 27.42 -15.12 32.89
CA ASP A 551 28.52 -14.20 33.27
C ASP A 551 28.56 -12.90 32.45
N ALA A 552 27.70 -12.75 31.43
CA ALA A 552 27.70 -11.56 30.60
C ALA A 552 27.09 -10.36 31.31
N PRO A 553 27.76 -9.18 31.34
CA PRO A 553 27.22 -7.97 31.92
C PRO A 553 25.95 -7.47 31.17
N ASP A 554 25.98 -7.55 29.84
CA ASP A 554 24.83 -7.36 28.96
C ASP A 554 24.63 -8.64 28.13
N PRO A 555 23.78 -9.55 28.59
CA PRO A 555 23.63 -10.86 27.98
C PRO A 555 22.97 -10.81 26.58
N LEU A 556 22.15 -9.80 26.30
CA LEU A 556 21.51 -9.63 25.00
C LEU A 556 22.47 -9.04 23.97
N ALA A 557 23.25 -8.02 24.34
CA ALA A 557 24.25 -7.45 23.44
C ALA A 557 25.36 -8.48 23.12
N GLU A 558 25.81 -9.27 24.10
CA GLU A 558 26.79 -10.35 23.92
C GLU A 558 26.25 -11.44 23.00
N LEU A 559 25.00 -11.87 23.22
CA LEU A 559 24.30 -12.82 22.36
C LEU A 559 24.19 -12.29 20.93
N GLY A 560 23.79 -11.01 20.76
CA GLY A 560 23.69 -10.36 19.46
C GLY A 560 25.00 -10.37 18.67
N GLY A 561 26.11 -10.11 19.35
CA GLY A 561 27.44 -10.19 18.73
C GLY A 561 27.79 -11.60 18.21
N ARG A 562 27.51 -12.65 18.99
CA ARG A 562 27.73 -14.05 18.58
C ARG A 562 26.77 -14.47 17.45
N ALA A 563 25.51 -14.06 17.52
CA ALA A 563 24.52 -14.34 16.51
C ALA A 563 24.91 -13.70 15.16
N ALA A 564 25.30 -12.43 15.17
CA ALA A 564 25.77 -11.74 13.98
C ALA A 564 27.01 -12.40 13.36
N ALA A 565 27.98 -12.82 14.20
CA ALA A 565 29.16 -13.58 13.74
C ALA A 565 28.82 -14.96 13.13
N ALA A 566 27.67 -15.54 13.52
CA ALA A 566 27.13 -16.78 12.96
C ALA A 566 26.17 -16.56 11.77
N GLY A 567 26.04 -15.33 11.25
CA GLY A 567 25.14 -14.98 10.15
C GLY A 567 23.66 -14.96 10.51
N LEU A 568 23.34 -14.93 11.81
CA LEU A 568 21.95 -14.77 12.27
C LEU A 568 21.57 -13.29 12.39
N ALA A 569 20.31 -13.00 12.16
CA ALA A 569 19.72 -11.66 12.21
C ALA A 569 18.62 -11.56 13.26
N THR A 570 18.20 -10.34 13.53
CA THR A 570 17.01 -10.02 14.30
C THR A 570 15.98 -9.34 13.42
N ALA A 571 14.72 -9.39 13.81
CA ALA A 571 13.64 -8.63 13.20
C ALA A 571 12.84 -7.88 14.27
N SER A 572 12.10 -6.86 13.87
CA SER A 572 11.07 -6.24 14.71
C SER A 572 9.77 -6.09 13.91
N LEU A 573 8.62 -6.23 14.57
CA LEU A 573 7.36 -5.82 13.97
C LEU A 573 7.40 -4.30 13.70
N ASP A 574 6.80 -3.86 12.60
CA ASP A 574 6.80 -2.44 12.20
C ASP A 574 5.63 -1.68 12.84
N GLU A 575 5.45 -1.86 14.13
CA GLU A 575 4.50 -1.14 14.98
C GLU A 575 4.88 -1.33 16.47
N VAL A 576 4.23 -0.61 17.37
CA VAL A 576 4.35 -0.80 18.81
C VAL A 576 3.14 -1.56 19.32
N LEU A 577 3.32 -2.73 19.90
CA LEU A 577 2.22 -3.59 20.41
C LEU A 577 2.17 -3.71 21.92
N CYS A 578 3.30 -3.45 22.59
CA CYS A 578 3.45 -3.57 24.03
C CYS A 578 4.23 -2.37 24.55
N ILE A 579 3.64 -1.58 25.43
CA ILE A 579 4.28 -0.42 26.04
C ILE A 579 4.66 -0.70 27.49
N THR A 580 5.65 0.02 28.01
CA THR A 580 6.03 -0.13 29.41
C THR A 580 4.98 0.53 30.31
N SER A 581 4.43 -0.18 31.29
CA SER A 581 3.46 0.37 32.23
C SER A 581 4.13 1.36 33.18
N GLY A 582 4.11 2.64 32.84
CA GLY A 582 4.76 3.67 33.65
C GLY A 582 4.61 5.10 33.12
N LEU A 583 4.01 5.26 31.96
CA LEU A 583 3.74 6.57 31.38
C LEU A 583 2.27 6.95 31.67
N ASN A 584 2.05 7.57 32.82
CA ASN A 584 0.95 8.49 33.11
C ASN A 584 1.55 9.73 33.76
#